data_b23aac68619e90a906a23ab896c293ed
#
_entry.id   b23aac68619e90a906a23ab896c293ed
#
_cell.length_a   1.000
_cell.length_b   1.000
_cell.length_c   1.000
_cell.angle_alpha   90.00
_cell.angle_beta   90.00
_cell.angle_gamma   90.00
#
_symmetry.space_group_name_H-M   'P 1'
#
loop_
_entity.id
_entity.type
_entity.pdbx_description
1 polymer ?
#
loop_
_entity_poly.entity_id
_entity_poly.type
_entity_poly.pdbx_seq_one_letter_code
_entity_poly.pdbx_strand_id
1 'polypeptide(L)'
;MKISAIQDIIADLKLGKMVILVDEEDRENEGDLVLAADFVTAEAINFMATHGRGLICLTLTEERCHQLDLPLMVSANRAPLGTNFTLSIEAASGVTTGISAADRARTIQVAVKADAKPEDIVQPGHIFPLMAQKGGVLARAGHTEAGCDLARMAGL
;
A
#
# COMPACT_ATOMS: atom_id res chain seq x y z
N MET A 1 -23.00 -5.37 10.36
CA MET A 1 -22.60 -4.22 9.52
C MET A 1 -23.01 -4.50 8.09
N LYS A 2 -23.52 -3.51 7.34
CA LYS A 2 -23.85 -3.73 5.92
C LYS A 2 -22.61 -3.41 5.09
N ILE A 3 -22.07 -4.41 4.40
CA ILE A 3 -20.97 -4.23 3.46
C ILE A 3 -21.48 -3.54 2.19
N SER A 4 -20.74 -2.55 1.68
CA SER A 4 -21.05 -1.84 0.44
C SER A 4 -20.85 -2.73 -0.79
N ALA A 5 -21.57 -2.44 -1.88
CA ALA A 5 -21.34 -3.15 -3.13
C ALA A 5 -19.94 -2.80 -3.69
N ILE A 6 -19.27 -3.79 -4.27
CA ILE A 6 -17.90 -3.61 -4.80
C ILE A 6 -17.82 -2.51 -5.88
N GLN A 7 -18.87 -2.36 -6.67
CA GLN A 7 -18.97 -1.32 -7.71
C GLN A 7 -18.93 0.09 -7.12
N ASP A 8 -19.58 0.29 -5.97
CA ASP A 8 -19.59 1.58 -5.26
C ASP A 8 -18.19 1.89 -4.70
N ILE A 9 -17.51 0.87 -4.15
CA ILE A 9 -16.14 0.99 -3.63
C ILE A 9 -15.16 1.35 -4.75
N ILE A 10 -15.24 0.69 -5.90
CA ILE A 10 -14.42 1.00 -7.07
C ILE A 10 -14.69 2.43 -7.56
N ALA A 11 -15.96 2.87 -7.60
CA ALA A 11 -16.31 4.23 -7.98
C ALA A 11 -15.74 5.26 -6.99
N ASP A 12 -15.78 4.99 -5.70
CA ASP A 12 -15.21 5.86 -4.67
C ASP A 12 -13.67 5.96 -4.79
N LEU A 13 -12.97 4.84 -5.01
CA LEU A 13 -11.52 4.84 -5.24
C LEU A 13 -11.12 5.66 -6.48
N LYS A 14 -11.88 5.55 -7.58
CA LYS A 14 -11.68 6.39 -8.79
C LYS A 14 -11.78 7.88 -8.51
N LEU A 15 -12.54 8.27 -7.52
CA LEU A 15 -12.71 9.66 -7.09
C LEU A 15 -11.70 10.09 -6.02
N GLY A 16 -10.72 9.24 -5.68
CA GLY A 16 -9.72 9.52 -4.65
C GLY A 16 -10.27 9.47 -3.23
N LYS A 17 -11.38 8.78 -3.02
CA LYS A 17 -11.94 8.61 -1.68
C LYS A 17 -11.28 7.43 -0.96
N MET A 18 -11.08 7.59 0.34
CA MET A 18 -10.63 6.53 1.24
C MET A 18 -11.79 5.59 1.56
N VAL A 19 -11.52 4.30 1.56
CA VAL A 19 -12.49 3.24 1.90
C VAL A 19 -11.95 2.40 3.05
N ILE A 20 -12.82 1.60 3.67
CA ILE A 20 -12.43 0.61 4.67
C ILE A 20 -12.56 -0.77 4.04
N LEU A 21 -11.47 -1.50 4.00
CA LEU A 21 -11.40 -2.88 3.57
C LEU A 21 -11.39 -3.77 4.81
N VAL A 22 -12.29 -4.75 4.85
CA VAL A 22 -12.38 -5.72 5.96
C VAL A 22 -12.21 -7.13 5.42
N ASP A 23 -11.64 -8.01 6.23
CA ASP A 23 -11.53 -9.43 5.93
C ASP A 23 -12.43 -10.29 6.83
N GLU A 24 -12.38 -11.60 6.64
CA GLU A 24 -13.19 -12.57 7.36
C GLU A 24 -12.81 -12.62 8.85
N GLU A 25 -13.80 -12.88 9.72
CA GLU A 25 -13.63 -12.95 11.18
C GLU A 25 -12.64 -14.04 11.61
N ASP A 26 -12.51 -15.11 10.82
CA ASP A 26 -11.62 -16.23 11.08
C ASP A 26 -10.21 -16.06 10.48
N ARG A 27 -9.95 -14.92 9.80
CA ARG A 27 -8.65 -14.59 9.23
C ARG A 27 -7.90 -13.59 10.13
N GLU A 28 -7.88 -12.29 9.81
CA GLU A 28 -7.29 -11.25 10.66
C GLU A 28 -8.35 -10.56 11.51
N ASN A 29 -9.59 -10.51 10.99
CA ASN A 29 -10.70 -9.76 11.59
C ASN A 29 -10.33 -8.29 11.81
N GLU A 30 -9.67 -7.71 10.83
CA GLU A 30 -9.19 -6.34 10.85
C GLU A 30 -9.84 -5.50 9.75
N GLY A 31 -9.80 -4.19 9.93
CA GLY A 31 -10.24 -3.22 8.92
C GLY A 31 -9.12 -2.25 8.62
N ASP A 32 -8.74 -2.15 7.33
CA ASP A 32 -7.71 -1.23 6.86
C ASP A 32 -8.32 -0.02 6.18
N LEU A 33 -7.77 1.17 6.46
CA LEU A 33 -8.02 2.37 5.66
C LEU A 33 -7.23 2.26 4.36
N VAL A 34 -7.94 2.29 3.23
CA VAL A 34 -7.36 2.11 1.89
C VAL A 34 -7.63 3.33 1.02
N LEU A 35 -6.59 3.83 0.39
CA LEU A 35 -6.63 4.92 -0.58
C LEU A 35 -5.76 4.51 -1.78
N ALA A 36 -6.23 4.77 -2.99
CA ALA A 36 -5.38 4.60 -4.17
C ALA A 36 -4.20 5.57 -4.12
N ALA A 37 -2.99 5.04 -4.33
CA ALA A 37 -1.74 5.79 -4.14
C ALA A 37 -1.60 6.99 -5.08
N ASP A 38 -2.28 6.98 -6.23
CA ASP A 38 -2.37 8.11 -7.16
C ASP A 38 -2.96 9.38 -6.50
N PHE A 39 -3.78 9.21 -5.48
CA PHE A 39 -4.44 10.32 -4.76
C PHE A 39 -3.84 10.60 -3.38
N VAL A 40 -2.66 10.05 -3.08
CA VAL A 40 -2.05 10.25 -1.78
C VAL A 40 -1.64 11.71 -1.56
N THR A 41 -2.00 12.23 -0.38
CA THR A 41 -1.64 13.57 0.09
C THR A 41 -1.13 13.51 1.53
N ALA A 42 -0.48 14.59 1.99
CA ALA A 42 -0.07 14.70 3.39
C ALA A 42 -1.27 14.59 4.34
N GLU A 43 -2.41 15.17 3.98
CA GLU A 43 -3.66 15.12 4.74
C GLU A 43 -4.20 13.70 4.85
N ALA A 44 -4.15 12.93 3.76
CA ALA A 44 -4.58 11.52 3.76
C ALA A 44 -3.67 10.67 4.65
N ILE A 45 -2.36 10.84 4.58
CA ILE A 45 -1.39 10.16 5.45
C ILE A 45 -1.62 10.56 6.92
N ASN A 46 -1.82 11.84 7.19
CA ASN A 46 -2.12 12.31 8.55
C ASN A 46 -3.42 11.71 9.09
N PHE A 47 -4.45 11.62 8.24
CA PHE A 47 -5.72 10.98 8.60
C PHE A 47 -5.50 9.50 8.96
N MET A 48 -4.79 8.76 8.13
CA MET A 48 -4.47 7.34 8.38
C MET A 48 -3.70 7.17 9.69
N ALA A 49 -2.66 7.98 9.93
CA ALA A 49 -1.86 7.92 11.15
C ALA A 49 -2.65 8.26 12.40
N THR A 50 -3.54 9.26 12.33
CA THR A 50 -4.34 9.74 13.47
C THR A 50 -5.45 8.76 13.83
N HIS A 51 -6.19 8.27 12.85
CA HIS A 51 -7.41 7.49 13.06
C HIS A 51 -7.18 5.98 12.93
N GLY A 52 -6.38 5.54 11.96
CA GLY A 52 -6.02 4.13 11.77
C GLY A 52 -5.00 3.65 12.81
N ARG A 53 -4.04 4.51 13.20
CA ARG A 53 -3.00 4.25 14.22
C ARG A 53 -2.13 3.03 13.95
N GLY A 54 -2.26 2.43 12.77
CA GLY A 54 -1.49 1.30 12.31
C GLY A 54 -0.27 1.70 11.49
N LEU A 55 0.41 0.70 10.95
CA LEU A 55 1.53 0.89 10.05
C LEU A 55 1.02 1.34 8.68
N ILE A 56 1.62 2.39 8.10
CA ILE A 56 1.29 2.83 6.74
C ILE A 56 2.09 2.00 5.75
N CYS A 57 1.38 1.16 5.00
CA CYS A 57 1.94 0.26 4.01
C CYS A 57 1.60 0.73 2.59
N LEU A 58 2.41 0.30 1.62
CA LEU A 58 2.18 0.53 0.20
C LEU A 58 2.08 -0.82 -0.51
N THR A 59 0.86 -1.25 -0.87
CA THR A 59 0.68 -2.50 -1.61
C THR A 59 1.11 -2.33 -3.05
N LEU A 60 2.00 -3.20 -3.52
CA LEU A 60 2.59 -3.16 -4.86
C LEU A 60 2.50 -4.52 -5.53
N THR A 61 2.39 -4.52 -6.85
CA THR A 61 2.55 -5.74 -7.62
C THR A 61 4.00 -6.21 -7.61
N GLU A 62 4.23 -7.49 -7.89
CA GLU A 62 5.58 -8.05 -8.04
C GLU A 62 6.38 -7.30 -9.11
N GLU A 63 5.74 -6.96 -10.24
CA GLU A 63 6.36 -6.21 -11.33
C GLU A 63 6.84 -4.82 -10.87
N ARG A 64 6.03 -4.13 -10.06
CA ARG A 64 6.41 -2.83 -9.51
C ARG A 64 7.57 -2.97 -8.52
N CYS A 65 7.56 -3.99 -7.69
CA CYS A 65 8.67 -4.26 -6.78
C CYS A 65 9.96 -4.52 -7.54
N HIS A 66 9.92 -5.30 -8.63
CA HIS A 66 11.08 -5.52 -9.50
C HIS A 66 11.54 -4.24 -10.20
N GLN A 67 10.61 -3.40 -10.69
CA GLN A 67 10.94 -2.12 -11.31
C GLN A 67 11.73 -1.21 -10.36
N LEU A 68 11.42 -1.24 -9.06
CA LEU A 68 12.06 -0.43 -8.03
C LEU A 68 13.25 -1.14 -7.36
N ASP A 69 13.61 -2.35 -7.79
CA ASP A 69 14.64 -3.19 -7.17
C ASP A 69 14.40 -3.37 -5.66
N LEU A 70 13.16 -3.69 -5.29
CA LEU A 70 12.75 -3.89 -3.90
C LEU A 70 12.85 -5.37 -3.51
N PRO A 71 13.87 -5.78 -2.74
CA PRO A 71 13.96 -7.13 -2.21
C PRO A 71 12.97 -7.33 -1.04
N LEU A 72 12.59 -8.57 -0.80
CA LEU A 72 11.88 -8.93 0.42
C LEU A 72 12.71 -8.60 1.66
N MET A 73 12.04 -8.18 2.73
CA MET A 73 12.67 -7.83 4.00
C MET A 73 13.42 -9.02 4.64
N VAL A 74 12.95 -10.23 4.38
CA VAL A 74 13.52 -11.47 4.90
C VAL A 74 13.62 -12.54 3.83
N SER A 75 14.68 -13.35 3.87
CA SER A 75 14.87 -14.49 2.97
C SER A 75 13.97 -15.69 3.34
N ALA A 76 13.56 -15.79 4.60
CA ALA A 76 12.67 -16.83 5.11
C ALA A 76 11.54 -16.17 5.92
N ASN A 77 10.37 -16.06 5.29
CA ASN A 77 9.20 -15.50 5.94
C ASN A 77 8.62 -16.49 6.96
N ARG A 78 8.54 -16.08 8.22
CA ARG A 78 7.97 -16.85 9.33
C ARG A 78 6.69 -16.24 9.88
N ALA A 79 6.15 -15.20 9.22
CA ALA A 79 4.89 -14.59 9.63
C ALA A 79 3.74 -15.59 9.41
N PRO A 80 2.81 -15.74 10.37
CA PRO A 80 1.72 -16.71 10.28
C PRO A 80 0.89 -16.60 9.01
N LEU A 81 0.67 -15.40 8.52
CA LEU A 81 -0.11 -15.11 7.32
C LEU A 81 0.74 -14.92 6.06
N GLY A 82 2.06 -15.04 6.18
CA GLY A 82 2.98 -14.98 5.05
C GLY A 82 3.02 -13.63 4.33
N THR A 83 2.73 -12.51 5.02
CA THR A 83 2.76 -11.17 4.43
C THR A 83 4.15 -10.83 3.91
N ASN A 84 4.25 -10.49 2.63
CA ASN A 84 5.52 -10.24 1.94
C ASN A 84 5.95 -8.77 2.07
N PHE A 85 6.48 -8.40 3.24
CA PHE A 85 7.17 -7.12 3.40
C PHE A 85 8.42 -7.07 2.51
N THR A 86 8.60 -5.95 1.81
CA THR A 86 9.90 -5.59 1.23
C THR A 86 10.71 -4.79 2.24
N LEU A 87 11.94 -4.40 1.90
CA LEU A 87 12.64 -3.37 2.65
C LEU A 87 11.80 -2.08 2.65
N SER A 88 11.79 -1.37 3.78
CA SER A 88 11.13 -0.06 3.87
C SER A 88 11.86 0.97 3.00
N ILE A 89 11.12 1.96 2.53
CA ILE A 89 11.61 2.94 1.56
C ILE A 89 11.43 4.38 2.03
N GLU A 90 12.25 5.26 1.45
CA GLU A 90 12.14 6.71 1.52
C GLU A 90 12.34 7.31 0.13
N ALA A 91 11.74 8.47 -0.17
CA ALA A 91 12.09 9.20 -1.38
C ALA A 91 13.57 9.65 -1.32
N ALA A 92 14.31 9.48 -2.42
CA ALA A 92 15.72 9.90 -2.51
C ALA A 92 15.88 11.42 -2.40
N SER A 93 14.81 12.20 -2.64
CA SER A 93 14.83 13.65 -2.56
C SER A 93 13.45 14.25 -2.25
N GLY A 94 13.46 15.48 -1.73
CA GLY A 94 12.23 16.21 -1.42
C GLY A 94 11.59 15.80 -0.10
N VAL A 95 12.37 15.20 0.79
CA VAL A 95 11.98 14.82 2.17
C VAL A 95 12.98 15.39 3.17
N THR A 96 12.58 15.44 4.44
CA THR A 96 13.45 15.81 5.57
C THR A 96 13.92 14.54 6.30
N THR A 97 13.29 14.19 7.44
CA THR A 97 13.61 12.95 8.17
C THR A 97 12.82 11.74 7.68
N GLY A 98 11.84 11.94 6.79
CA GLY A 98 11.03 10.88 6.20
C GLY A 98 9.76 10.52 6.95
N ILE A 99 9.68 10.82 8.25
CA ILE A 99 8.56 10.38 9.10
C ILE A 99 7.32 11.28 9.03
N SER A 100 7.45 12.54 8.63
CA SER A 100 6.30 13.44 8.56
C SER A 100 5.24 12.93 7.59
N ALA A 101 3.99 13.35 7.75
CA ALA A 101 2.93 12.98 6.81
C ALA A 101 3.26 13.45 5.38
N ALA A 102 3.86 14.63 5.24
CA ALA A 102 4.30 15.16 3.94
C ALA A 102 5.42 14.31 3.32
N ASP A 103 6.42 13.91 4.11
CA ASP A 103 7.55 13.09 3.64
C ASP A 103 7.06 11.71 3.20
N ARG A 104 6.19 11.08 3.99
CA ARG A 104 5.61 9.77 3.65
C ARG A 104 4.72 9.84 2.40
N ALA A 105 3.91 10.89 2.26
CA ALA A 105 3.14 11.13 1.04
C ALA A 105 4.07 11.29 -0.17
N ARG A 106 5.16 12.06 -0.03
CA ARG A 106 6.17 12.24 -1.09
C ARG A 106 6.81 10.93 -1.49
N THR A 107 7.17 10.07 -0.52
CA THR A 107 7.76 8.76 -0.77
C THR A 107 6.82 7.88 -1.59
N ILE A 108 5.54 7.82 -1.22
CA ILE A 108 4.53 7.06 -1.98
C ILE A 108 4.39 7.63 -3.39
N GLN A 109 4.22 8.94 -3.53
CA GLN A 109 4.07 9.61 -4.83
C GLN A 109 5.22 9.29 -5.79
N VAL A 110 6.45 9.25 -5.27
CA VAL A 110 7.63 8.90 -6.08
C VAL A 110 7.61 7.43 -6.49
N ALA A 111 7.32 6.53 -5.56
CA ALA A 111 7.35 5.09 -5.79
C ALA A 111 6.28 4.59 -6.79
N VAL A 112 5.14 5.32 -6.91
CA VAL A 112 4.04 4.88 -7.80
C VAL A 112 4.04 5.55 -9.18
N LYS A 113 4.97 6.46 -9.46
CA LYS A 113 5.11 7.02 -10.81
C LYS A 113 5.32 5.92 -11.85
N ALA A 114 4.74 6.11 -13.03
CA ALA A 114 4.87 5.12 -14.12
C ALA A 114 6.34 4.89 -14.52
N ASP A 115 7.15 5.96 -14.50
CA ASP A 115 8.57 5.97 -14.83
C ASP A 115 9.51 5.88 -13.63
N ALA A 116 8.99 5.52 -12.44
CA ALA A 116 9.79 5.38 -11.22
C ALA A 116 10.94 4.39 -11.41
N LYS A 117 12.11 4.77 -10.87
CA LYS A 117 13.36 4.01 -10.96
C LYS A 117 13.91 3.68 -9.57
N PRO A 118 14.80 2.69 -9.45
CA PRO A 118 15.45 2.37 -8.17
C PRO A 118 16.12 3.58 -7.51
N GLU A 119 16.71 4.49 -8.30
CA GLU A 119 17.44 5.66 -7.79
C GLU A 119 16.50 6.75 -7.23
N ASP A 120 15.20 6.67 -7.48
CA ASP A 120 14.20 7.60 -6.96
C ASP A 120 13.87 7.35 -5.48
N ILE A 121 14.26 6.21 -4.97
CA ILE A 121 14.04 5.79 -3.58
C ILE A 121 15.36 5.37 -2.91
N VAL A 122 15.38 5.42 -1.59
CA VAL A 122 16.45 4.88 -0.73
C VAL A 122 15.87 3.93 0.31
N GLN A 123 16.71 3.12 0.89
CA GLN A 123 16.39 2.11 1.88
C GLN A 123 17.39 2.19 3.05
N PRO A 124 16.94 2.04 4.31
CA PRO A 124 15.55 1.92 4.77
C PRO A 124 14.80 3.26 4.78
N GLY A 125 13.50 3.22 5.08
CA GLY A 125 12.67 4.42 5.19
C GLY A 125 11.43 4.22 6.08
N HIS A 126 10.44 5.08 5.91
CA HIS A 126 9.25 5.14 6.76
C HIS A 126 7.95 4.73 6.04
N ILE A 127 8.03 4.27 4.80
CA ILE A 127 6.95 3.59 4.09
C ILE A 127 7.34 2.12 3.91
N PHE A 128 6.37 1.24 4.11
CA PHE A 128 6.55 -0.21 4.15
C PHE A 128 5.83 -0.84 2.95
N PRO A 129 6.53 -1.10 1.84
CA PRO A 129 5.93 -1.77 0.71
C PRO A 129 5.63 -3.24 1.03
N LEU A 130 4.48 -3.71 0.52
CA LEU A 130 4.03 -5.08 0.58
C LEU A 130 3.89 -5.61 -0.84
N MET A 131 4.58 -6.71 -1.15
CA MET A 131 4.51 -7.36 -2.44
C MET A 131 3.29 -8.29 -2.49
N ALA A 132 2.30 -7.97 -3.32
CA ALA A 132 1.13 -8.80 -3.52
C ALA A 132 1.48 -10.12 -4.22
N GLN A 133 0.79 -11.19 -3.86
CA GLN A 133 0.91 -12.48 -4.53
C GLN A 133 0.40 -12.37 -5.97
N LYS A 134 1.12 -13.00 -6.90
CA LYS A 134 0.68 -13.12 -8.28
C LYS A 134 -0.64 -13.88 -8.35
N GLY A 135 -1.63 -13.29 -9.03
CA GLY A 135 -3.00 -13.81 -9.09
C GLY A 135 -3.98 -13.07 -8.16
N GLY A 136 -3.50 -12.12 -7.38
CA GLY A 136 -4.33 -11.23 -6.56
C GLY A 136 -5.13 -11.97 -5.49
N VAL A 137 -6.32 -11.49 -5.17
CA VAL A 137 -7.18 -12.07 -4.12
C VAL A 137 -7.58 -13.52 -4.38
N LEU A 138 -7.55 -13.99 -5.62
CA LEU A 138 -7.83 -15.39 -5.95
C LEU A 138 -6.67 -16.32 -5.57
N ALA A 139 -5.45 -15.80 -5.43
CA ALA A 139 -4.29 -16.56 -4.97
C ALA A 139 -4.11 -16.44 -3.44
N ARG A 140 -4.34 -15.25 -2.89
CA ARG A 140 -4.28 -14.97 -1.45
C ARG A 140 -5.33 -13.93 -1.09
N ALA A 141 -6.32 -14.31 -0.28
CA ALA A 141 -7.43 -13.45 0.14
C ALA A 141 -6.98 -12.46 1.26
N GLY A 142 -5.94 -11.65 0.98
CA GLY A 142 -5.38 -10.69 1.93
C GLY A 142 -5.60 -9.24 1.52
N HIS A 143 -5.51 -8.34 2.51
CA HIS A 143 -5.61 -6.89 2.28
C HIS A 143 -4.59 -6.39 1.24
N THR A 144 -3.39 -6.96 1.22
CA THR A 144 -2.33 -6.62 0.24
C THR A 144 -2.78 -6.84 -1.19
N GLU A 145 -3.28 -8.04 -1.49
CA GLU A 145 -3.77 -8.41 -2.82
C GLU A 145 -5.02 -7.60 -3.19
N ALA A 146 -5.94 -7.43 -2.22
CA ALA A 146 -7.15 -6.66 -2.43
C ALA A 146 -6.85 -5.19 -2.75
N GLY A 147 -5.87 -4.57 -2.10
CA GLY A 147 -5.43 -3.21 -2.41
C GLY A 147 -4.98 -3.06 -3.87
N CYS A 148 -4.13 -3.98 -4.35
CA CYS A 148 -3.68 -3.98 -5.75
C CYS A 148 -4.83 -4.25 -6.74
N ASP A 149 -5.69 -5.23 -6.44
CA ASP A 149 -6.82 -5.56 -7.32
C ASP A 149 -7.83 -4.43 -7.41
N LEU A 150 -8.16 -3.77 -6.28
CA LEU A 150 -9.06 -2.62 -6.25
C LEU A 150 -8.52 -1.44 -7.06
N ALA A 151 -7.24 -1.10 -6.92
CA ALA A 151 -6.60 -0.05 -7.72
C ALA A 151 -6.67 -0.39 -9.21
N ARG A 152 -6.27 -1.60 -9.59
CA ARG A 152 -6.33 -2.08 -10.99
C ARG A 152 -7.76 -2.04 -11.55
N MET A 153 -8.78 -2.46 -10.80
CA MET A 153 -10.19 -2.43 -11.22
C MET A 153 -10.71 -0.98 -11.32
N ALA A 154 -10.14 -0.07 -10.56
CA ALA A 154 -10.42 1.37 -10.65
C ALA A 154 -9.72 2.03 -11.85
N GLY A 155 -8.77 1.34 -12.52
CA GLY A 155 -7.99 1.90 -13.62
C GLY A 155 -6.83 2.79 -13.16
N LEU A 156 -6.30 2.51 -11.98
CA LEU A 156 -5.23 3.24 -11.30
C LEU A 156 -3.97 2.36 -11.17
#